data_7805b001358b0dc0cf767f815b77feda
#
_entry.id   7805b001358b0dc0cf767f815b77feda
#
_cell.length_a   1.000
_cell.length_b   1.000
_cell.length_c   1.000
_cell.angle_alpha   90.00
_cell.angle_beta   90.00
_cell.angle_gamma   90.00
#
_symmetry.space_group_name_H-M   'P 1'
#
loop_
_entity.id
_entity.type
_entity.pdbx_description
1 polymer ?
#
loop_
_entity_poly.entity_id
_entity_poly.type
_entity_poly.pdbx_seq_one_letter_code
_entity_poly.pdbx_strand_id
1 'polypeptide(L)'
;VAIGGDGVRLVPAGHGLRQRDRLHLQLHALRAQGRWPAQERLAPVWERIAANDLVVMIGDGFDDDAVALAERLAKAGRDVVHLQLLTAEERDFPFRDGHRFRDPETGDELLGDGAAVRANYLARFAEARRTLDARLQAAGIRHDTGFLDEAIDAPLQRLSARHGGRGA
;
A
#
# COMPACT_ATOMS: atom_id res chain seq x y z
N VAL A 1 -12.27 -4.18 -2.68
CA VAL A 1 -11.55 -5.43 -2.41
C VAL A 1 -10.60 -5.19 -1.26
N ALA A 2 -10.55 -6.08 -0.29
CA ALA A 2 -9.51 -6.11 0.71
C ALA A 2 -8.73 -7.42 0.57
N ILE A 3 -7.40 -7.33 0.63
CA ILE A 3 -6.49 -8.46 0.46
C ILE A 3 -5.62 -8.56 1.70
N GLY A 4 -5.48 -9.76 2.24
CA GLY A 4 -4.67 -10.03 3.42
C GLY A 4 -4.46 -11.53 3.61
N GLY A 5 -3.80 -11.92 4.70
CA GLY A 5 -3.47 -13.33 4.99
C GLY A 5 -4.67 -14.26 5.03
N ASP A 6 -5.84 -13.76 5.38
CA ASP A 6 -7.11 -14.51 5.32
C ASP A 6 -7.62 -14.69 3.87
N GLY A 7 -6.96 -14.10 2.89
CA GLY A 7 -7.32 -14.15 1.48
C GLY A 7 -7.96 -12.87 0.95
N VAL A 8 -8.86 -13.03 0.00
CA VAL A 8 -9.50 -11.93 -0.72
C VAL A 8 -10.93 -11.74 -0.23
N ARG A 9 -11.25 -10.55 0.25
CA ARG A 9 -12.62 -10.15 0.61
C ARG A 9 -13.17 -9.19 -0.43
N LEU A 10 -14.24 -9.62 -1.07
CA LEU A 10 -14.94 -8.83 -2.08
C LEU A 10 -16.15 -8.14 -1.46
N VAL A 11 -16.18 -6.81 -1.53
CA VAL A 11 -17.36 -6.03 -1.18
C VAL A 11 -18.11 -5.73 -2.47
N PRO A 12 -19.40 -6.07 -2.58
CA PRO A 12 -20.18 -5.75 -3.77
C PRO A 12 -20.13 -4.26 -4.11
N ALA A 13 -20.12 -3.95 -5.40
CA ALA A 13 -20.16 -2.58 -5.89
C ALA A 13 -21.46 -1.88 -5.43
N GLY A 14 -21.39 -0.60 -5.19
CA GLY A 14 -22.51 0.22 -4.76
C GLY A 14 -22.12 1.69 -4.68
N HIS A 15 -23.06 2.54 -4.34
CA HIS A 15 -22.84 3.99 -4.22
C HIS A 15 -23.57 4.57 -2.99
N GLY A 16 -23.22 5.83 -2.69
CA GLY A 16 -23.83 6.60 -1.61
C GLY A 16 -23.39 6.18 -0.19
N LEU A 17 -24.07 6.76 0.80
CA LEU A 17 -23.68 6.64 2.21
C LEU A 17 -23.72 5.19 2.72
N ARG A 18 -24.70 4.41 2.29
CA ARG A 18 -24.82 3.00 2.70
C ARG A 18 -23.61 2.17 2.24
N GLN A 19 -23.10 2.44 1.04
CA GLN A 19 -21.92 1.74 0.54
C GLN A 19 -20.66 2.18 1.29
N ARG A 20 -20.53 3.47 1.58
CA ARG A 20 -19.44 4.00 2.41
C ARG A 20 -19.43 3.31 3.78
N ASP A 21 -20.57 3.26 4.46
CA ASP A 21 -20.68 2.66 5.80
C ASP A 21 -20.38 1.16 5.77
N ARG A 22 -20.81 0.46 4.71
CA ARG A 22 -20.46 -0.95 4.48
C ARG A 22 -18.94 -1.13 4.33
N LEU A 23 -18.28 -0.27 3.54
CA LEU A 23 -16.83 -0.32 3.37
C LEU A 23 -16.10 -0.07 4.69
N HIS A 24 -16.53 0.94 5.47
CA HIS A 24 -15.94 1.23 6.78
C HIS A 24 -16.08 0.04 7.73
N LEU A 25 -17.24 -0.59 7.79
CA LEU A 25 -17.44 -1.78 8.64
C LEU A 25 -16.54 -2.95 8.21
N GLN A 26 -16.41 -3.18 6.90
CA GLN A 26 -15.54 -4.23 6.39
C GLN A 26 -14.06 -3.94 6.70
N LEU A 27 -13.59 -2.70 6.49
CA LEU A 27 -12.24 -2.30 6.83
C LEU A 27 -11.96 -2.42 8.33
N HIS A 28 -12.90 -1.96 9.16
CA HIS A 28 -12.76 -2.09 10.63
C HIS A 28 -12.70 -3.55 11.12
N ALA A 29 -13.36 -4.46 10.41
CA ALA A 29 -13.35 -5.89 10.74
C ALA A 29 -12.11 -6.63 10.23
N LEU A 30 -11.27 -5.98 9.42
CA LEU A 30 -10.01 -6.57 8.95
C LEU A 30 -9.00 -6.67 10.09
N ARG A 31 -8.25 -7.75 10.09
CA ARG A 31 -7.05 -7.90 10.91
C ARG A 31 -5.86 -7.98 9.98
N ALA A 32 -4.89 -7.12 10.18
CA ALA A 32 -3.62 -7.19 9.48
C ALA A 32 -2.85 -8.41 9.99
N GLN A 33 -2.81 -9.47 9.20
CA GLN A 33 -2.09 -10.70 9.52
C GLN A 33 -1.81 -11.52 8.27
N GLY A 34 -0.75 -12.34 8.33
CA GLY A 34 -0.38 -13.26 7.27
C GLY A 34 0.29 -12.56 6.07
N ARG A 35 0.63 -13.36 5.08
CA ARG A 35 1.34 -12.91 3.89
C ARG A 35 0.38 -12.63 2.74
N TRP A 36 0.85 -11.89 1.75
CA TRP A 36 0.12 -11.70 0.50
C TRP A 36 -0.32 -13.06 -0.09
N PRO A 37 -1.57 -13.20 -0.54
CA PRO A 37 -2.07 -14.48 -1.04
C PRO A 37 -1.45 -14.83 -2.38
N ALA A 38 -1.29 -16.14 -2.63
CA ALA A 38 -0.82 -16.65 -3.91
C ALA A 38 -1.69 -16.16 -5.08
N GLN A 39 -1.07 -16.00 -6.24
CA GLN A 39 -1.66 -15.36 -7.42
C GLN A 39 -2.99 -16.00 -7.86
N GLU A 40 -3.13 -17.31 -7.71
CA GLU A 40 -4.35 -18.05 -8.07
C GLU A 40 -5.56 -17.59 -7.26
N ARG A 41 -5.34 -17.16 -6.02
CA ARG A 41 -6.38 -16.62 -5.15
C ARG A 41 -6.80 -15.19 -5.53
N LEU A 42 -6.03 -14.51 -6.35
CA LEU A 42 -6.32 -13.17 -6.86
C LEU A 42 -7.12 -13.18 -8.16
N ALA A 43 -7.32 -14.34 -8.79
CA ALA A 43 -8.09 -14.45 -10.02
C ALA A 43 -9.47 -13.76 -9.95
N PRO A 44 -10.27 -13.91 -8.86
CA PRO A 44 -11.57 -13.24 -8.77
C PRO A 44 -11.48 -11.71 -8.72
N VAL A 45 -10.34 -11.15 -8.29
CA VAL A 45 -10.09 -9.70 -8.32
C VAL A 45 -9.81 -9.27 -9.76
N TRP A 46 -8.89 -9.98 -10.42
CA TRP A 46 -8.49 -9.70 -11.79
C TRP A 46 -9.66 -9.73 -12.78
N GLU A 47 -10.51 -10.76 -12.67
CA GLU A 47 -11.65 -10.96 -13.57
C GLU A 47 -12.74 -9.88 -13.45
N ARG A 48 -12.76 -9.14 -12.32
CA ARG A 48 -13.75 -8.09 -12.07
C ARG A 48 -13.30 -6.71 -12.49
N ILE A 49 -12.02 -6.54 -12.85
CA ILE A 49 -11.47 -5.26 -13.24
C ILE A 49 -11.46 -5.19 -14.77
N ALA A 50 -12.35 -4.37 -15.33
CA ALA A 50 -12.44 -4.17 -16.78
C ALA A 50 -11.26 -3.33 -17.31
N ALA A 51 -11.06 -3.36 -18.63
CA ALA A 51 -10.17 -2.43 -19.29
C ALA A 51 -10.66 -0.99 -19.06
N ASN A 52 -9.74 -0.07 -18.82
CA ASN A 52 -10.00 1.33 -18.49
C ASN A 52 -10.64 1.60 -17.11
N ASP A 53 -10.79 0.59 -16.26
CA ASP A 53 -11.15 0.85 -14.86
C ASP A 53 -10.03 1.58 -14.13
N LEU A 54 -10.41 2.51 -13.26
CA LEU A 54 -9.51 3.09 -12.28
C LEU A 54 -9.33 2.10 -11.13
N VAL A 55 -8.08 1.69 -10.90
CA VAL A 55 -7.70 0.84 -9.78
C VAL A 55 -6.90 1.64 -8.78
N VAL A 56 -7.41 1.79 -7.57
CA VAL A 56 -6.66 2.42 -6.48
C VAL A 56 -6.17 1.33 -5.55
N MET A 57 -4.85 1.15 -5.49
CA MET A 57 -4.19 0.24 -4.56
C MET A 57 -3.67 1.02 -3.36
N ILE A 58 -3.99 0.54 -2.16
CA ILE A 58 -3.61 1.19 -0.90
C ILE A 58 -2.89 0.15 -0.04
N GLY A 59 -1.68 0.45 0.38
CA GLY A 59 -0.85 -0.43 1.20
C GLY A 59 0.52 0.19 1.48
N ASP A 60 1.40 -0.55 2.14
CA ASP A 60 2.77 -0.10 2.43
C ASP A 60 3.71 -0.18 1.22
N GLY A 61 3.36 -1.00 0.21
CA GLY A 61 4.11 -1.14 -1.03
C GLY A 61 5.41 -1.97 -0.90
N PHE A 62 5.61 -2.66 0.20
CA PHE A 62 6.82 -3.47 0.42
C PHE A 62 6.67 -4.94 0.03
N ASP A 63 5.46 -5.39 -0.32
CA ASP A 63 5.23 -6.73 -0.84
C ASP A 63 5.42 -6.74 -2.37
N ASP A 64 6.40 -7.50 -2.84
CA ASP A 64 6.75 -7.58 -4.27
C ASP A 64 5.63 -8.14 -5.13
N ASP A 65 4.83 -9.08 -4.63
CA ASP A 65 3.71 -9.68 -5.36
C ASP A 65 2.55 -8.68 -5.51
N ALA A 66 2.34 -7.83 -4.48
CA ALA A 66 1.36 -6.75 -4.55
C ALA A 66 1.76 -5.70 -5.61
N VAL A 67 3.03 -5.30 -5.62
CA VAL A 67 3.56 -4.37 -6.62
C VAL A 67 3.51 -4.99 -8.02
N ALA A 68 3.87 -6.26 -8.18
CA ALA A 68 3.77 -6.97 -9.46
C ALA A 68 2.33 -7.05 -9.97
N LEU A 69 1.34 -7.18 -9.08
CA LEU A 69 -0.07 -7.10 -9.47
C LEU A 69 -0.41 -5.72 -10.03
N ALA A 70 0.04 -4.63 -9.40
CA ALA A 70 -0.17 -3.27 -9.88
C ALA A 70 0.44 -3.07 -11.28
N GLU A 71 1.68 -3.51 -11.48
CA GLU A 71 2.40 -3.45 -12.76
C GLU A 71 1.64 -4.21 -13.87
N ARG A 72 1.14 -5.42 -13.56
CA ARG A 72 0.34 -6.22 -14.50
C ARG A 72 -0.97 -5.56 -14.87
N LEU A 73 -1.67 -4.94 -13.91
CA LEU A 73 -2.90 -4.19 -14.14
C LEU A 73 -2.64 -3.01 -15.07
N ALA A 74 -1.60 -2.22 -14.80
CA ALA A 74 -1.22 -1.09 -15.65
C ALA A 74 -0.84 -1.55 -17.06
N LYS A 75 -0.02 -2.59 -17.20
CA LYS A 75 0.36 -3.19 -18.49
C LYS A 75 -0.85 -3.69 -19.28
N ALA A 76 -1.88 -4.13 -18.60
CA ALA A 76 -3.13 -4.58 -19.23
C ALA A 76 -4.15 -3.44 -19.48
N GLY A 77 -3.70 -2.18 -19.43
CA GLY A 77 -4.48 -1.01 -19.82
C GLY A 77 -5.42 -0.45 -18.76
N ARG A 78 -5.25 -0.83 -17.47
CA ARG A 78 -6.00 -0.22 -16.37
C ARG A 78 -5.31 1.07 -15.94
N ASP A 79 -6.09 2.06 -15.53
CA ASP A 79 -5.55 3.26 -14.88
C ASP A 79 -5.27 2.94 -13.41
N VAL A 80 -3.99 2.78 -13.06
CA VAL A 80 -3.59 2.37 -11.72
C VAL A 80 -3.04 3.56 -10.93
N VAL A 81 -3.54 3.72 -9.72
CA VAL A 81 -3.03 4.64 -8.71
C VAL A 81 -2.56 3.82 -7.51
N HIS A 82 -1.33 4.01 -7.08
CA HIS A 82 -0.79 3.40 -5.87
C HIS A 82 -0.63 4.45 -4.78
N LEU A 83 -1.34 4.26 -3.66
CA LEU A 83 -1.24 5.10 -2.48
C LEU A 83 -0.48 4.33 -1.40
N GLN A 84 0.79 4.68 -1.20
CA GLN A 84 1.59 4.13 -0.12
C GLN A 84 1.19 4.77 1.20
N LEU A 85 0.87 3.97 2.22
CA LEU A 85 0.59 4.45 3.58
C LEU A 85 1.64 3.90 4.53
N LEU A 86 2.29 4.83 5.24
CA LEU A 86 3.37 4.54 6.17
C LEU A 86 3.15 5.25 7.50
N THR A 87 3.73 4.72 8.56
CA THR A 87 3.72 5.37 9.88
C THR A 87 4.86 6.38 10.01
N ALA A 88 4.74 7.29 10.97
CA ALA A 88 5.83 8.20 11.32
C ALA A 88 7.02 7.43 11.91
N GLU A 89 6.75 6.34 12.64
CA GLU A 89 7.78 5.47 13.21
C GLU A 89 8.63 4.78 12.13
N GLU A 90 8.02 4.36 11.02
CA GLU A 90 8.76 3.80 9.87
C GLU A 90 9.62 4.86 9.19
N ARG A 91 9.11 6.10 9.05
CA ARG A 91 9.86 7.21 8.48
C ARG A 91 11.05 7.64 9.33
N ASP A 92 10.83 7.81 10.63
CA ASP A 92 11.76 8.51 11.52
C ASP A 92 12.60 7.56 12.36
N PHE A 93 12.16 6.32 12.55
CA PHE A 93 12.76 5.30 13.42
C PHE A 93 13.19 5.90 14.77
N PRO A 94 12.24 6.29 15.63
CA PRO A 94 12.53 7.06 16.84
C PRO A 94 13.13 6.22 17.99
N PHE A 95 13.32 4.94 17.76
CA PHE A 95 13.77 3.97 18.77
C PHE A 95 15.27 4.19 19.09
N ARG A 96 15.59 4.40 20.37
CA ARG A 96 16.96 4.71 20.83
C ARG A 96 17.55 3.64 21.74
N ASP A 97 16.70 2.98 22.53
CA ASP A 97 17.11 1.98 23.51
C ASP A 97 16.84 0.56 23.01
N GLY A 98 17.19 -0.43 23.84
CA GLY A 98 16.88 -1.83 23.54
C GLY A 98 15.37 -2.05 23.41
N HIS A 99 14.92 -2.38 22.22
CA HIS A 99 13.54 -2.65 21.91
C HIS A 99 13.36 -4.08 21.40
N ARG A 100 12.19 -4.62 21.65
CA ARG A 100 11.73 -5.85 21.02
C ARG A 100 10.89 -5.45 19.81
N PHE A 101 11.46 -5.64 18.63
CA PHE A 101 10.73 -5.47 17.38
C PHE A 101 10.02 -6.78 17.04
N ARG A 102 8.73 -6.70 16.79
CA ARG A 102 7.94 -7.86 16.39
C ARG A 102 7.36 -7.60 15.01
N ASP A 103 7.60 -8.55 14.10
CA ASP A 103 6.96 -8.57 12.80
C ASP A 103 5.46 -8.91 12.98
N PRO A 104 4.55 -8.02 12.60
CA PRO A 104 3.11 -8.27 12.74
C PRO A 104 2.58 -9.37 11.82
N GLU A 105 3.28 -9.68 10.73
CA GLU A 105 2.87 -10.69 9.75
C GLU A 105 3.32 -12.10 10.12
N THR A 106 4.58 -12.25 10.53
CA THR A 106 5.19 -13.53 10.87
C THR A 106 5.17 -13.82 12.36
N GLY A 107 5.13 -12.77 13.20
CA GLY A 107 5.25 -12.86 14.65
C GLY A 107 6.68 -13.00 15.12
N ASP A 108 7.67 -12.96 14.23
CA ASP A 108 9.09 -13.04 14.56
C ASP A 108 9.51 -11.85 15.41
N GLU A 109 10.36 -12.13 16.40
CA GLU A 109 10.85 -11.11 17.32
C GLU A 109 12.35 -10.91 17.15
N LEU A 110 12.76 -9.66 17.02
CA LEU A 110 14.16 -9.25 17.00
C LEU A 110 14.43 -8.33 18.20
N LEU A 111 15.38 -8.74 19.05
CA LEU A 111 15.94 -7.87 20.08
C LEU A 111 17.07 -7.05 19.46
N GLY A 112 16.98 -5.73 19.56
CA GLY A 112 17.99 -4.86 18.99
C GLY A 112 18.15 -3.57 19.76
N ASP A 113 19.37 -3.03 19.74
CA ASP A 113 19.63 -1.64 20.12
C ASP A 113 19.18 -0.74 18.97
N GLY A 114 18.10 0.02 19.20
CA GLY A 114 17.54 0.91 18.19
C GLY A 114 18.56 1.93 17.67
N ALA A 115 19.40 2.47 18.53
CA ALA A 115 20.42 3.44 18.15
C ALA A 115 21.46 2.82 17.19
N ALA A 116 21.89 1.59 17.45
CA ALA A 116 22.90 0.89 16.64
C ALA A 116 22.37 0.53 15.25
N VAL A 117 21.09 0.21 15.11
CA VAL A 117 20.51 -0.22 13.82
C VAL A 117 19.89 0.92 13.02
N ARG A 118 19.66 2.09 13.64
CA ARG A 118 18.91 3.21 13.05
C ARG A 118 19.45 3.67 11.68
N ALA A 119 20.75 3.89 11.58
CA ALA A 119 21.35 4.40 10.35
C ALA A 119 21.16 3.40 9.19
N ASN A 120 21.36 2.12 9.45
CA ASN A 120 21.17 1.06 8.47
C ASN A 120 19.69 0.91 8.07
N TYR A 121 18.79 0.97 9.05
CA TYR A 121 17.34 0.94 8.78
C TYR A 121 16.93 2.08 7.86
N LEU A 122 17.26 3.34 8.19
CA LEU A 122 16.88 4.50 7.39
C LEU A 122 17.48 4.45 5.96
N ALA A 123 18.70 3.94 5.82
CA ALA A 123 19.31 3.76 4.50
C ALA A 123 18.54 2.73 3.66
N ARG A 124 18.21 1.57 4.25
CA ARG A 124 17.44 0.52 3.58
C ARG A 124 16.00 0.97 3.26
N PHE A 125 15.38 1.67 4.18
CA PHE A 125 14.03 2.21 3.99
C PHE A 125 14.00 3.21 2.83
N ALA A 126 14.96 4.14 2.79
CA ALA A 126 15.09 5.10 1.69
C ALA A 126 15.36 4.40 0.36
N GLU A 127 16.18 3.34 0.34
CA GLU A 127 16.45 2.57 -0.87
C GLU A 127 15.21 1.81 -1.34
N ALA A 128 14.50 1.13 -0.45
CA ALA A 128 13.26 0.42 -0.76
C ALA A 128 12.22 1.37 -1.39
N ARG A 129 12.05 2.56 -0.81
CA ARG A 129 11.16 3.58 -1.37
C ARG A 129 11.59 4.06 -2.76
N ARG A 130 12.88 4.35 -2.95
CA ARG A 130 13.39 4.73 -4.30
C ARG A 130 13.15 3.64 -5.33
N THR A 131 13.35 2.38 -4.95
CA THR A 131 13.11 1.24 -5.82
C THR A 131 11.63 1.11 -6.19
N LEU A 132 10.73 1.26 -5.21
CA LEU A 132 9.29 1.27 -5.44
C LEU A 132 8.88 2.41 -6.37
N ASP A 133 9.33 3.64 -6.09
CA ASP A 133 9.04 4.82 -6.91
C ASP A 133 9.48 4.61 -8.37
N ALA A 134 10.68 4.08 -8.57
CA ALA A 134 11.21 3.81 -9.91
C ALA A 134 10.38 2.74 -10.65
N ARG A 135 9.97 1.66 -9.96
CA ARG A 135 9.12 0.60 -10.52
C ARG A 135 7.76 1.13 -10.95
N LEU A 136 7.08 1.86 -10.05
CA LEU A 136 5.76 2.42 -10.32
C LEU A 136 5.81 3.45 -11.46
N GLN A 137 6.83 4.30 -11.47
CA GLN A 137 7.05 5.27 -12.55
C GLN A 137 7.29 4.58 -13.90
N ALA A 138 8.14 3.56 -13.94
CA ALA A 138 8.43 2.79 -15.15
C ALA A 138 7.17 2.08 -15.70
N ALA A 139 6.27 1.65 -14.82
CA ALA A 139 4.98 1.05 -15.19
C ALA A 139 3.90 2.07 -15.56
N GLY A 140 4.18 3.38 -15.48
CA GLY A 140 3.20 4.44 -15.73
C GLY A 140 2.14 4.57 -14.63
N ILE A 141 2.41 4.00 -13.44
CA ILE A 141 1.49 4.03 -12.31
C ILE A 141 1.65 5.36 -11.57
N ARG A 142 0.53 6.07 -11.39
CA ARG A 142 0.49 7.25 -10.54
C ARG A 142 0.62 6.83 -9.08
N HIS A 143 1.49 7.47 -8.32
CA HIS A 143 1.67 7.11 -6.92
C HIS A 143 2.01 8.31 -6.05
N ASP A 144 1.71 8.19 -4.78
CA ASP A 144 2.14 9.11 -3.73
C ASP A 144 2.20 8.38 -2.39
N THR A 145 2.93 8.97 -1.43
CA THR A 145 3.08 8.43 -0.08
C THR A 145 2.37 9.33 0.92
N GLY A 146 1.49 8.76 1.74
CA GLY A 146 0.91 9.41 2.90
C GLY A 146 1.51 8.84 4.19
N PHE A 147 1.86 9.72 5.12
CA PHE A 147 2.21 9.32 6.47
C PHE A 147 1.01 9.49 7.39
N LEU A 148 0.83 8.57 8.35
CA LEU A 148 -0.37 8.57 9.21
C LEU A 148 -0.44 9.77 10.17
N ASP A 149 0.63 10.54 10.30
CA ASP A 149 0.70 11.80 11.03
C ASP A 149 0.41 13.04 10.17
N GLU A 150 0.16 12.87 8.87
CA GLU A 150 -0.26 13.93 7.95
C GLU A 150 -1.79 14.02 7.84
N ALA A 151 -2.29 15.10 7.23
CA ALA A 151 -3.70 15.18 6.86
C ALA A 151 -4.07 14.04 5.90
N ILE A 152 -5.17 13.34 6.18
CA ILE A 152 -5.56 12.11 5.47
C ILE A 152 -5.78 12.32 3.96
N ASP A 153 -6.10 13.52 3.54
CA ASP A 153 -6.34 13.91 2.14
C ASP A 153 -5.10 14.46 1.43
N ALA A 154 -4.01 14.73 2.18
CA ALA A 154 -2.80 15.33 1.60
C ALA A 154 -2.23 14.54 0.41
N PRO A 155 -2.06 13.21 0.47
CA PRO A 155 -1.54 12.45 -0.67
C PRO A 155 -2.51 12.45 -1.87
N LEU A 156 -3.81 12.49 -1.64
CA LEU A 156 -4.80 12.59 -2.70
C LEU A 156 -4.76 13.97 -3.39
N GLN A 157 -4.56 15.04 -2.61
CA GLN A 157 -4.39 16.39 -3.15
C GLN A 157 -3.12 16.46 -4.03
N ARG A 158 -1.99 15.88 -3.58
CA ARG A 158 -0.76 15.83 -4.35
C ARG A 158 -0.92 15.04 -5.66
N LEU A 159 -1.61 13.91 -5.65
CA LEU A 159 -1.93 13.11 -6.84
C LEU A 159 -2.79 13.91 -7.84
N SER A 160 -3.80 14.63 -7.34
CA SER A 160 -4.70 15.42 -8.18
C SER A 160 -3.99 16.62 -8.81
N ALA A 161 -3.13 17.33 -8.06
CA ALA A 161 -2.38 18.48 -8.56
C ALA A 161 -1.44 18.11 -9.72
N ARG A 162 -0.81 16.92 -9.64
CA ARG A 162 0.06 16.40 -10.72
C ARG A 162 -0.70 16.05 -12.01
N HIS A 163 -2.00 15.81 -11.91
CA HIS A 163 -2.83 15.48 -13.07
C HIS A 163 -3.33 16.73 -13.82
N GLY A 164 -3.61 17.82 -13.11
CA GLY A 164 -4.08 19.07 -13.69
C GLY A 164 -3.04 19.81 -14.57
N GLY A 165 -1.76 19.46 -14.47
CA GLY A 165 -0.68 20.10 -15.25
C GLY A 165 -0.39 19.50 -16.63
N ARG A 166 -1.11 18.46 -17.07
CA ARG A 166 -0.88 17.80 -18.38
C ARG A 166 -1.92 18.16 -19.44
N GLY A 167 -2.82 19.10 -19.16
CA GLY A 167 -3.94 19.51 -20.05
C GLY A 167 -3.90 20.98 -20.49
N ALA A 168 -2.73 21.56 -20.69
CA ALA A 168 -2.57 22.90 -21.26
C ALA A 168 -1.61 22.86 -22.45
#